data_6f894348cd5cc25eca3e153021bdaef8
#
_entry.id   6f894348cd5cc25eca3e153021bdaef8
#
_cell.length_a   1.000
_cell.length_b   1.000
_cell.length_c   1.000
_cell.angle_alpha   90.00
_cell.angle_beta   90.00
_cell.angle_gamma   90.00
#
_symmetry.space_group_name_H-M   'P 1'
#
loop_
_entity.id
_entity.type
_entity.pdbx_description
1 polymer ?
#
loop_
_entity_poly.entity_id
_entity_poly.type
_entity_poly.pdbx_seq_one_letter_code
_entity_poly.pdbx_strand_id
1 'polypeptide(L)'
;MKTKAVRLYGENDLRLEEFELPELKNGEILIRIVSDSVCMSTHKAALQGAKHKRVPDDVAENPVIVGHEFCGEILKVGAKWQDKYKAGDKYVI
;
A
#
# COMPACT_ATOMS: atom_id res chain seq x y z
N MET A 1 -0.17 -7.45 -13.60
CA MET A 1 -0.84 -8.09 -12.45
C MET A 1 -1.88 -7.16 -11.85
N LYS A 2 -3.10 -7.63 -11.71
CA LYS A 2 -4.18 -6.85 -11.09
C LYS A 2 -4.24 -7.11 -9.59
N THR A 3 -4.62 -6.08 -8.83
CA THR A 3 -4.80 -6.19 -7.38
C THR A 3 -6.06 -5.44 -6.96
N LYS A 4 -6.51 -5.71 -5.75
CA LYS A 4 -7.60 -4.97 -5.11
C LYS A 4 -7.09 -4.30 -3.86
N ALA A 5 -7.49 -3.06 -3.65
CA ALA A 5 -7.14 -2.32 -2.43
C ALA A 5 -8.20 -1.26 -2.14
N VAL A 6 -8.24 -0.85 -0.88
CA VAL A 6 -9.04 0.30 -0.46
C VAL A 6 -8.18 1.55 -0.68
N ARG A 7 -8.68 2.46 -1.50
CA ARG A 7 -7.96 3.69 -1.88
C ARG A 7 -8.68 4.91 -1.33
N LEU A 8 -7.93 5.86 -0.80
CA LEU A 8 -8.45 7.12 -0.27
C LEU A 8 -8.46 8.18 -1.35
N TYR A 9 -9.63 8.78 -1.59
CA TYR A 9 -9.84 9.86 -2.57
C TYR A 9 -10.02 11.22 -1.93
N GLY A 10 -10.42 11.30 -0.67
CA GLY A 10 -10.67 12.54 0.05
C GLY A 10 -11.23 12.26 1.44
N GLU A 11 -11.74 13.28 2.10
CA GLU A 11 -12.33 13.15 3.44
C GLU A 11 -13.48 12.12 3.41
N ASN A 12 -13.37 11.07 4.24
CA ASN A 12 -14.36 9.99 4.34
C ASN A 12 -14.70 9.30 3.00
N ASP A 13 -13.80 9.36 2.03
CA ASP A 13 -14.02 8.78 0.70
C ASP A 13 -13.04 7.64 0.45
N LEU A 14 -13.36 6.47 1.00
CA LEU A 14 -12.63 5.24 0.79
C LEU A 14 -13.36 4.37 -0.23
N ARG A 15 -12.63 3.84 -1.21
CA ARG A 15 -13.22 2.98 -2.26
C ARG A 15 -12.41 1.69 -2.39
N LEU A 16 -13.12 0.57 -2.44
CA LEU A 16 -12.50 -0.71 -2.78
C LEU A 16 -12.45 -0.81 -4.30
N GLU A 17 -11.24 -0.92 -4.84
CA GLU A 17 -11.02 -0.93 -6.29
C GLU A 17 -10.06 -2.01 -6.73
N GLU A 18 -10.25 -2.48 -7.96
CA GLU A 18 -9.30 -3.34 -8.65
C GLU A 18 -8.52 -2.48 -9.65
N PHE A 19 -7.21 -2.63 -9.67
CA PHE A 19 -6.36 -1.86 -10.58
C PHE A 19 -5.11 -2.65 -10.96
N GLU A 20 -4.45 -2.21 -12.03
CA GLU A 20 -3.22 -2.82 -12.52
C GLU A 20 -2.02 -2.31 -11.73
N LEU A 21 -1.18 -3.23 -11.24
CA LEU A 21 0.08 -2.85 -10.60
C LEU A 21 1.10 -2.45 -11.66
N PRO A 22 1.91 -1.40 -11.41
CA PRO A 22 3.02 -1.07 -12.30
C PRO A 22 4.10 -2.16 -12.27
N GLU A 23 5.01 -2.11 -13.22
CA GLU A 23 6.14 -3.04 -13.24
C GLU A 23 7.04 -2.83 -12.03
N LEU A 24 7.60 -3.93 -11.52
CA LEU A 24 8.51 -3.92 -10.38
C LEU A 24 9.83 -3.26 -10.78
N LYS A 25 10.22 -2.23 -10.04
CA LYS A 25 11.50 -1.55 -10.22
C LYS A 25 12.60 -2.22 -9.39
N ASN A 26 13.86 -1.93 -9.72
CA ASN A 26 15.02 -2.56 -9.07
C ASN A 26 15.08 -2.34 -7.56
N GLY A 27 14.60 -1.22 -7.07
CA GLY A 27 14.57 -0.89 -5.64
C GLY A 27 13.30 -1.31 -4.90
N GLU A 28 12.43 -2.06 -5.56
CA GLU A 28 11.11 -2.43 -5.03
C GLU A 28 10.98 -3.93 -4.76
N ILE A 29 10.06 -4.27 -3.86
CA ILE A 29 9.73 -5.66 -3.53
C ILE A 29 8.21 -5.81 -3.68
N LEU A 30 7.78 -6.86 -4.38
CA LEU A 30 6.36 -7.19 -4.51
C LEU A 30 5.97 -8.15 -3.40
N ILE A 31 4.97 -7.76 -2.61
CA ILE A 31 4.50 -8.53 -1.46
C ILE A 31 3.03 -8.87 -1.63
N ARG A 32 2.66 -10.12 -1.32
CA ARG A 32 1.27 -10.53 -1.17
C ARG A 32 0.86 -10.30 0.28
N ILE A 33 -0.12 -9.45 0.50
CA ILE A 33 -0.59 -9.15 1.84
C ILE A 33 -1.38 -10.35 2.40
N VAL A 34 -0.96 -10.82 3.57
CA VAL A 34 -1.63 -11.91 4.30
C VAL A 34 -2.63 -11.34 5.29
N SER A 35 -2.24 -10.32 6.03
CA SER A 35 -3.10 -9.62 6.97
C SER A 35 -2.66 -8.18 7.14
N ASP A 36 -3.61 -7.33 7.47
CA ASP A 36 -3.37 -5.90 7.70
C ASP A 36 -4.13 -5.51 8.96
N SER A 37 -3.65 -4.50 9.66
CA SER A 37 -4.32 -3.99 10.86
C SER A 37 -4.84 -2.58 10.64
N VAL A 38 -5.92 -2.26 11.34
CA VAL A 38 -6.49 -0.91 11.36
C VAL A 38 -5.86 -0.15 12.53
N CYS A 39 -5.28 1.00 12.25
CA CYS A 39 -4.70 1.86 13.28
C CYS A 39 -5.31 3.25 13.27
N MET A 40 -5.05 4.03 14.31
CA MET A 40 -5.59 5.39 14.43
C MET A 40 -5.10 6.34 13.34
N SER A 41 -3.88 6.13 12.82
CA SER A 41 -3.36 6.93 11.71
C SER A 41 -4.20 6.75 10.45
N THR A 42 -4.62 5.52 10.15
CA THR A 42 -5.50 5.21 9.01
C THR A 42 -6.85 5.89 9.19
N HIS A 43 -7.43 5.79 10.40
CA HIS A 43 -8.70 6.45 10.73
C HIS A 43 -8.63 7.97 10.54
N LYS A 44 -7.56 8.60 11.05
CA LYS A 44 -7.35 10.04 10.89
C LYS A 44 -7.20 10.44 9.43
N ALA A 45 -6.44 9.66 8.64
CA ALA A 45 -6.27 9.93 7.21
C ALA A 45 -7.61 9.87 6.48
N ALA A 46 -8.45 8.88 6.78
CA ALA A 46 -9.77 8.75 6.18
C ALA A 46 -10.69 9.93 6.52
N LEU A 47 -10.66 10.39 7.78
CA LEU A 47 -11.47 11.53 8.22
C LEU A 47 -11.00 12.85 7.63
N GLN A 48 -9.70 13.07 7.56
CA GLN A 48 -9.12 14.35 7.17
C GLN A 48 -8.85 14.49 5.67
N GLY A 49 -8.68 13.37 4.96
CA GLY A 49 -8.36 13.40 3.54
C GLY A 49 -7.10 14.21 3.27
N ALA A 50 -7.14 15.11 2.32
CA ALA A 50 -6.00 15.94 1.92
C ALA A 50 -5.50 16.87 3.03
N LYS A 51 -6.27 17.09 4.09
CA LYS A 51 -5.85 17.87 5.25
C LYS A 51 -4.89 17.10 6.17
N HIS A 52 -4.85 15.78 6.05
CA HIS A 52 -3.92 14.97 6.84
C HIS A 52 -2.51 15.11 6.27
N LYS A 53 -1.51 15.30 7.14
CA LYS A 53 -0.13 15.60 6.73
C LYS A 53 0.53 14.51 5.88
N ARG A 54 0.06 13.26 5.95
CA ARG A 54 0.59 12.12 5.19
C ARG A 54 -0.18 11.86 3.90
N VAL A 55 -1.26 12.60 3.66
CA VAL A 55 -2.08 12.44 2.46
C VAL A 55 -1.74 13.58 1.50
N PRO A 56 -1.40 13.28 0.23
CA PRO A 56 -1.09 14.31 -0.76
C PRO A 56 -2.29 15.21 -1.04
N ASP A 57 -2.02 16.46 -1.40
CA ASP A 57 -3.07 17.43 -1.75
C ASP A 57 -3.89 17.01 -2.97
N ASP A 58 -3.29 16.23 -3.86
CA ASP A 58 -3.92 15.75 -5.10
C ASP A 58 -4.59 14.37 -4.95
N VAL A 59 -4.94 13.98 -3.73
CA VAL A 59 -5.46 12.63 -3.42
C VAL A 59 -6.71 12.27 -4.23
N ALA A 60 -7.55 13.25 -4.58
CA ALA A 60 -8.75 13.01 -5.39
C ALA A 60 -8.41 12.54 -6.81
N GLU A 61 -7.28 12.98 -7.35
CA GLU A 61 -6.80 12.64 -8.70
C GLU A 61 -5.84 11.46 -8.66
N ASN A 62 -5.03 11.37 -7.60
CA ASN A 62 -4.06 10.30 -7.38
C ASN A 62 -4.32 9.66 -6.01
N PRO A 63 -5.33 8.78 -5.91
CA PRO A 63 -5.71 8.20 -4.63
C PRO A 63 -4.59 7.32 -4.04
N VAL A 64 -4.54 7.27 -2.71
CA VAL A 64 -3.53 6.50 -2.00
C VAL A 64 -4.16 5.30 -1.28
N ILE A 65 -3.39 4.25 -1.16
CA ILE A 65 -3.74 3.10 -0.34
C ILE A 65 -3.42 3.46 1.10
N VAL A 66 -4.40 3.31 1.99
CA VAL A 66 -4.21 3.53 3.42
C VAL A 66 -3.92 2.20 4.11
N GLY A 67 -3.22 2.26 5.25
CA GLY A 67 -2.76 1.07 5.96
C GLY A 67 -1.25 0.95 5.86
N HIS A 68 -0.60 0.66 6.99
CA HIS A 68 0.85 0.60 7.03
C HIS A 68 1.39 -0.44 8.02
N GLU A 69 0.49 -1.21 8.64
CA GLU A 69 0.86 -2.28 9.55
C GLU A 69 0.31 -3.59 9.01
N PHE A 70 1.16 -4.34 8.33
CA PHE A 70 0.74 -5.57 7.66
C PHE A 70 1.77 -6.68 7.77
N CYS A 71 1.31 -7.91 7.55
CA CYS A 71 2.13 -9.09 7.35
C CYS A 71 2.00 -9.53 5.91
N GLY A 72 3.11 -9.79 5.24
CA GLY A 72 3.09 -10.18 3.84
C GLY A 72 4.13 -11.22 3.50
N GLU A 73 3.89 -11.90 2.38
CA GLU A 73 4.82 -12.86 1.79
C GLU A 73 5.43 -12.24 0.53
N ILE A 74 6.75 -12.32 0.42
CA ILE A 74 7.46 -11.80 -0.74
C ILE A 74 7.17 -12.68 -1.96
N LEU A 75 6.69 -12.05 -3.05
CA LEU A 75 6.45 -12.71 -4.33
C LEU A 75 7.61 -12.50 -5.30
N LYS A 76 8.12 -11.28 -5.40
CA LYS A 76 9.24 -10.90 -6.27
C LYS A 76 10.11 -9.86 -5.60
N VAL A 77 11.39 -9.91 -5.88
CA VAL A 77 12.38 -8.97 -5.33
C VAL A 77 13.06 -8.26 -6.49
N GLY A 78 13.09 -6.93 -6.46
CA GLY A 78 13.85 -6.14 -7.42
C GLY A 78 15.35 -6.44 -7.31
N ALA A 79 16.09 -6.22 -8.41
CA ALA A 79 17.49 -6.61 -8.53
C ALA A 79 18.38 -6.11 -7.39
N LYS A 80 18.10 -4.91 -6.87
CA LYS A 80 18.86 -4.28 -5.80
C LYS A 80 18.81 -5.06 -4.47
N TRP A 81 17.75 -5.83 -4.23
CA TRP A 81 17.51 -6.49 -2.94
C TRP A 81 17.61 -8.01 -2.99
N GLN A 82 17.96 -8.59 -4.11
CA GLN A 82 17.99 -10.05 -4.28
C GLN A 82 18.98 -10.76 -3.34
N ASP A 83 20.01 -10.09 -2.88
CA ASP A 83 20.99 -10.64 -1.95
C ASP A 83 20.46 -10.72 -0.51
N LYS A 84 19.46 -9.91 -0.17
CA LYS A 84 18.94 -9.78 1.20
C LYS A 84 17.59 -10.45 1.41
N TYR A 85 16.75 -10.51 0.37
CA TYR A 85 15.38 -10.98 0.47
C TYR A 85 15.10 -12.02 -0.59
N LYS A 86 14.24 -12.98 -0.28
CA LYS A 86 13.87 -14.08 -1.18
C LYS A 86 12.35 -14.22 -1.28
N ALA A 87 11.88 -14.61 -2.46
CA ALA A 87 10.47 -14.96 -2.66
C ALA A 87 10.09 -16.11 -1.70
N GLY A 88 8.92 -16.01 -1.11
CA GLY A 88 8.42 -16.96 -0.12
C GLY A 88 8.64 -16.55 1.32
N ASP A 89 9.56 -15.61 1.60
CA ASP A 89 9.78 -15.11 2.96
C ASP A 89 8.61 -14.24 3.42
N LYS A 90 8.33 -14.24 4.71
CA LYS A 90 7.26 -13.46 5.32
C LYS A 90 7.81 -12.40 6.26
N TYR A 91 7.22 -11.22 6.19
CA TYR A 91 7.63 -10.09 7.03
C TYR A 91 6.43 -9.32 7.57
N VAL A 92 6.66 -8.65 8.69
CA VAL A 92 5.70 -7.74 9.33
C VAL A 92 6.26 -6.32 9.25
N ILE A 93 5.40 -5.40 8.90
CA ILE A 93 5.72 -3.97 8.85
C ILE A 93 4.85 -3.19 9.82
#